data_391af442db95be8806303a29d93122de
#
_entry.id   391af442db95be8806303a29d93122de
#
_cell.length_a   1.000
_cell.length_b   1.000
_cell.length_c   1.000
_cell.angle_alpha   90.00
_cell.angle_beta   90.00
_cell.angle_gamma   90.00
#
_symmetry.space_group_name_H-M   'P 1'
#
loop_
_entity.id
_entity.type
_entity.pdbx_description
1 polymer ?
#
loop_
_entity_poly.entity_id
_entity_poly.type
_entity_poly.pdbx_seq_one_letter_code
_entity_poly.pdbx_strand_id
1 'polypeptide(L)'
;MKKITLERGLIFIMKKIFIISVLALWSIPSYSMHIMEGFLPVKHAVFWWALIIPFIAFGTKKIKKLSEKSVEVKMIFALAAAFVFVLSALKLPSVTGSSSHPTGIGLGAILFGPEPMFVIGFVVLIFQALFLAHGGLTTLGANTFSMGIAGSLVSYMIYKFSVKKINKRYAVFFAAAIGNLTTY
;
A
#
# COMPACT_ATOMS: atom_id res chain seq x y z
N MET A 1 -3.77 20.28 -38.99
CA MET A 1 -3.59 18.84 -39.27
C MET A 1 -2.44 18.20 -38.50
N LYS A 2 -1.22 18.70 -38.44
CA LYS A 2 -0.08 18.09 -37.73
C LYS A 2 -0.31 17.84 -36.22
N LYS A 3 -1.01 18.70 -35.49
CA LYS A 3 -1.24 18.59 -34.06
C LYS A 3 -2.14 17.38 -33.68
N ILE A 4 -3.18 17.14 -34.49
CA ILE A 4 -4.12 16.00 -34.27
C ILE A 4 -3.42 14.67 -34.57
N THR A 5 -2.49 14.62 -35.52
CA THR A 5 -1.73 13.41 -35.83
C THR A 5 -0.74 13.07 -34.72
N LEU A 6 -0.14 14.09 -34.08
CA LEU A 6 0.79 13.92 -32.96
C LEU A 6 0.05 13.39 -31.70
N GLU A 7 -1.14 13.94 -31.39
CA GLU A 7 -1.95 13.50 -30.28
C GLU A 7 -2.43 12.03 -30.44
N ARG A 8 -2.85 11.66 -31.65
CA ARG A 8 -3.23 10.26 -31.94
C ARG A 8 -2.05 9.30 -31.83
N GLY A 9 -0.87 9.71 -32.27
CA GLY A 9 0.37 8.93 -32.10
C GLY A 9 0.73 8.74 -30.63
N LEU A 10 0.64 9.78 -29.82
CA LEU A 10 0.91 9.72 -28.38
C LEU A 10 -0.07 8.80 -27.64
N ILE A 11 -1.37 8.90 -27.94
CA ILE A 11 -2.41 8.04 -27.38
C ILE A 11 -2.16 6.56 -27.77
N PHE A 12 -1.74 6.30 -28.99
CA PHE A 12 -1.43 4.95 -29.46
C PHE A 12 -0.22 4.36 -28.75
N ILE A 13 0.84 5.14 -28.56
CA ILE A 13 2.03 4.74 -27.81
C ILE A 13 1.68 4.48 -26.34
N MET A 14 0.90 5.37 -25.71
CA MET A 14 0.45 5.19 -24.32
C MET A 14 -0.39 3.92 -24.16
N LYS A 15 -1.29 3.61 -25.10
CA LYS A 15 -2.05 2.34 -25.09
C LYS A 15 -1.14 1.12 -25.18
N LYS A 16 -0.14 1.15 -26.08
CA LYS A 16 0.84 0.05 -26.20
C LYS A 16 1.66 -0.12 -24.93
N ILE A 17 2.17 0.97 -24.36
CA ILE A 17 2.92 0.93 -23.09
C ILE A 17 2.04 0.38 -21.98
N PHE A 18 0.78 0.80 -21.89
CA PHE A 18 -0.17 0.29 -20.90
C PHE A 18 -0.41 -1.22 -21.07
N ILE A 19 -0.65 -1.69 -22.30
CA ILE A 19 -0.85 -3.12 -22.60
C ILE A 19 0.41 -3.93 -22.25
N ILE A 20 1.59 -3.46 -22.66
CA ILE A 20 2.86 -4.11 -22.35
C ILE A 20 3.10 -4.14 -20.84
N SER A 21 2.80 -3.05 -20.12
CA SER A 21 2.91 -3.01 -18.66
C SER A 21 1.97 -4.00 -17.98
N VAL A 22 0.72 -4.11 -18.45
CA VAL A 22 -0.25 -5.09 -17.94
C VAL A 22 0.20 -6.53 -18.23
N LEU A 23 0.71 -6.80 -19.43
CA LEU A 23 1.24 -8.12 -19.79
C LEU A 23 2.52 -8.47 -19.01
N ALA A 24 3.41 -7.50 -18.80
CA ALA A 24 4.61 -7.68 -17.98
C ALA A 24 4.28 -7.93 -16.50
N LEU A 25 3.25 -7.25 -15.96
CA LEU A 25 2.75 -7.52 -14.60
C LEU A 25 2.14 -8.92 -14.47
N TRP A 26 1.62 -9.49 -15.57
CA TRP A 26 1.05 -10.83 -15.57
C TRP A 26 2.10 -11.95 -15.54
N SER A 27 3.31 -11.67 -15.99
CA SER A 27 4.42 -12.64 -16.02
C SER A 27 5.30 -12.62 -14.77
N ILE A 28 5.08 -11.71 -13.83
CA ILE A 28 5.81 -11.70 -12.57
C ILE A 28 5.25 -12.83 -11.67
N PRO A 29 6.09 -13.77 -11.17
CA PRO A 29 5.65 -14.76 -10.21
C PRO A 29 5.09 -14.02 -9.00
N SER A 30 3.79 -14.15 -8.75
CA SER A 30 3.12 -13.47 -7.67
C SER A 30 3.45 -14.21 -6.38
N TYR A 31 4.42 -13.67 -5.63
CA TYR A 31 4.64 -14.06 -4.25
C TYR A 31 3.43 -13.62 -3.42
N SER A 32 3.09 -14.38 -2.39
CA SER A 32 2.03 -13.99 -1.46
C SER A 32 2.39 -12.66 -0.79
N MET A 33 1.48 -11.69 -0.80
CA MET A 33 1.68 -10.38 -0.16
C MET A 33 1.96 -10.49 1.34
N HIS A 34 1.44 -11.52 2.00
CA HIS A 34 1.60 -11.75 3.42
C HIS A 34 2.34 -13.06 3.69
N ILE A 35 3.36 -12.97 4.54
CA ILE A 35 4.02 -14.15 5.08
C ILE A 35 3.06 -14.77 6.10
N MET A 36 2.70 -16.05 5.87
CA MET A 36 1.79 -16.80 6.74
C MET A 36 2.46 -17.14 8.07
N GLU A 37 1.63 -17.41 9.10
CA GLU A 37 2.10 -17.87 10.40
C GLU A 37 2.98 -19.12 10.28
N GLY A 38 4.11 -19.14 11.01
CA GLY A 38 5.05 -20.26 11.02
C GLY A 38 6.07 -20.31 9.86
N PHE A 39 5.93 -19.48 8.81
CA PHE A 39 6.88 -19.49 7.68
C PHE A 39 8.14 -18.68 7.93
N LEU A 40 8.17 -17.82 8.95
CA LEU A 40 9.33 -16.99 9.25
C LEU A 40 10.08 -17.55 10.47
N PRO A 41 11.40 -17.89 10.34
CA PRO A 41 12.20 -18.31 11.48
C PRO A 41 12.20 -17.26 12.60
N VAL A 42 12.19 -17.70 13.85
CA VAL A 42 12.02 -16.85 15.05
C VAL A 42 12.98 -15.64 15.08
N LYS A 43 14.26 -15.86 14.77
CA LYS A 43 15.25 -14.76 14.72
C LYS A 43 14.91 -13.66 13.70
N HIS A 44 14.34 -14.03 12.56
CA HIS A 44 13.90 -13.05 11.57
C HIS A 44 12.60 -12.37 12.01
N ALA A 45 11.70 -13.10 12.65
CA ALA A 45 10.49 -12.53 13.24
C ALA A 45 10.86 -11.45 14.27
N VAL A 46 11.75 -11.74 15.22
CA VAL A 46 12.24 -10.79 16.22
C VAL A 46 12.91 -9.56 15.57
N PHE A 47 13.72 -9.78 14.53
CA PHE A 47 14.36 -8.68 13.79
C PHE A 47 13.32 -7.74 13.18
N TRP A 48 12.32 -8.28 12.48
CA TRP A 48 11.29 -7.46 11.85
C TRP A 48 10.41 -6.74 12.87
N TRP A 49 10.08 -7.40 13.99
CA TRP A 49 9.37 -6.75 15.09
C TRP A 49 10.15 -5.58 15.67
N ALA A 50 11.45 -5.75 15.94
CA ALA A 50 12.31 -4.67 16.42
C ALA A 50 12.40 -3.51 15.42
N LEU A 51 12.48 -3.83 14.13
CA LEU A 51 12.60 -2.85 13.06
C LEU A 51 11.38 -1.94 12.93
N ILE A 52 10.15 -2.47 13.13
CA ILE A 52 8.93 -1.65 12.98
C ILE A 52 8.65 -0.73 14.18
N ILE A 53 9.19 -1.02 15.37
CA ILE A 53 8.91 -0.25 16.60
C ILE A 53 9.09 1.26 16.41
N PRO A 54 10.23 1.78 15.88
CA PRO A 54 10.41 3.21 15.70
C PRO A 54 9.38 3.82 14.75
N PHE A 55 9.01 3.13 13.66
CA PHE A 55 8.02 3.62 12.71
C PHE A 55 6.62 3.71 13.33
N ILE A 56 6.23 2.69 14.12
CA ILE A 56 4.96 2.71 14.85
C ILE A 56 4.96 3.85 15.88
N ALA A 57 6.06 4.07 16.59
CA ALA A 57 6.18 5.18 17.54
C ALA A 57 6.05 6.54 16.85
N PHE A 58 6.69 6.74 15.69
CA PHE A 58 6.54 7.97 14.90
C PHE A 58 5.11 8.16 14.38
N GLY A 59 4.51 7.11 13.84
CA GLY A 59 3.13 7.14 13.36
C GLY A 59 2.14 7.46 14.48
N THR A 60 2.29 6.84 15.64
CA THR A 60 1.44 7.09 16.81
C THR A 60 1.55 8.54 17.29
N LYS A 61 2.77 9.10 17.38
CA LYS A 61 2.97 10.51 17.72
C LYS A 61 2.29 11.43 16.69
N LYS A 62 2.38 11.10 15.43
CA LYS A 62 1.75 11.89 14.35
C LYS A 62 0.23 11.84 14.42
N ILE A 63 -0.36 10.64 14.58
CA ILE A 63 -1.81 10.48 14.75
C ILE A 63 -2.28 11.26 15.99
N LYS A 64 -1.60 11.14 17.13
CA LYS A 64 -1.93 11.86 18.36
C LYS A 64 -1.96 13.37 18.10
N LYS A 65 -0.88 13.94 17.56
CA LYS A 65 -0.77 15.38 17.26
C LYS A 65 -1.86 15.88 16.30
N LEU A 66 -2.26 15.08 15.32
CA LEU A 66 -3.33 15.45 14.40
C LEU A 66 -4.71 15.31 15.05
N SER A 67 -4.90 14.28 15.87
CA SER A 67 -6.16 13.99 16.56
C SER A 67 -6.47 14.94 17.71
N GLU A 68 -5.46 15.61 18.26
CA GLU A 68 -5.64 16.67 19.27
C GLU A 68 -6.31 17.93 18.68
N LYS A 69 -6.28 18.10 17.36
CA LYS A 69 -6.87 19.26 16.67
C LYS A 69 -8.39 19.21 16.62
N SER A 70 -8.98 18.04 16.42
CA SER A 70 -10.43 17.87 16.37
C SER A 70 -10.84 16.41 16.48
N VAL A 71 -12.10 16.17 16.88
CA VAL A 71 -12.72 14.85 16.95
C VAL A 71 -12.91 14.25 15.54
N GLU A 72 -13.19 15.10 14.55
CA GLU A 72 -13.40 14.70 13.15
C GLU A 72 -12.16 14.03 12.58
N VAL A 73 -10.96 14.49 12.95
CA VAL A 73 -9.70 13.86 12.51
C VAL A 73 -9.57 12.44 13.04
N LYS A 74 -9.99 12.17 14.29
CA LYS A 74 -10.03 10.81 14.85
C LYS A 74 -10.96 9.91 14.06
N MET A 75 -12.15 10.43 13.73
CA MET A 75 -13.13 9.70 12.93
C MET A 75 -12.61 9.39 11.51
N ILE A 76 -11.92 10.33 10.89
CA ILE A 76 -11.32 10.15 9.55
C ILE A 76 -10.25 9.05 9.60
N PHE A 77 -9.38 9.00 10.61
CA PHE A 77 -8.40 7.92 10.74
C PHE A 77 -9.05 6.57 11.01
N ALA A 78 -10.12 6.51 11.84
CA ALA A 78 -10.87 5.28 12.05
C ALA A 78 -11.54 4.80 10.76
N LEU A 79 -12.14 5.71 10.00
CA LEU A 79 -12.75 5.40 8.70
C LEU A 79 -11.70 4.94 7.68
N ALA A 80 -10.54 5.58 7.64
CA ALA A 80 -9.42 5.16 6.79
C ALA A 80 -8.93 3.75 7.15
N ALA A 81 -8.82 3.42 8.45
CA ALA A 81 -8.45 2.08 8.90
C ALA A 81 -9.50 1.04 8.48
N ALA A 82 -10.80 1.34 8.66
CA ALA A 82 -11.89 0.49 8.20
C ALA A 82 -11.87 0.29 6.68
N PHE A 83 -11.64 1.34 5.92
CA PHE A 83 -11.51 1.28 4.45
C PHE A 83 -10.34 0.40 4.01
N VAL A 84 -9.16 0.58 4.61
CA VAL A 84 -7.98 -0.26 4.34
C VAL A 84 -8.27 -1.72 4.70
N PHE A 85 -8.94 -1.99 5.83
CA PHE A 85 -9.30 -3.33 6.24
C PHE A 85 -10.25 -3.99 5.23
N VAL A 86 -11.31 -3.30 4.82
CA VAL A 86 -12.29 -3.82 3.84
C VAL A 86 -11.62 -4.10 2.50
N LEU A 87 -10.82 -3.15 1.97
CA LEU A 87 -10.10 -3.36 0.71
C LEU A 87 -9.16 -4.56 0.77
N SER A 88 -8.41 -4.68 1.85
CA SER A 88 -7.45 -5.78 2.02
C SER A 88 -8.12 -7.12 2.36
N ALA A 89 -9.38 -7.13 2.78
CA ALA A 89 -10.19 -8.34 2.92
C ALA A 89 -10.74 -8.88 1.59
N LEU A 90 -10.80 -8.05 0.53
CA LEU A 90 -11.25 -8.44 -0.81
C LEU A 90 -10.17 -9.29 -1.49
N LYS A 91 -10.28 -10.60 -1.37
CA LYS A 91 -9.36 -11.55 -2.01
C LYS A 91 -9.73 -11.72 -3.48
N LEU A 92 -8.92 -11.16 -4.37
CA LEU A 92 -9.04 -11.37 -5.81
C LEU A 92 -8.16 -12.57 -6.20
N PRO A 93 -8.71 -13.58 -6.92
CA PRO A 93 -7.89 -14.71 -7.37
C PRO A 93 -6.81 -14.22 -8.33
N SER A 94 -5.58 -14.64 -8.11
CA SER A 94 -4.44 -14.43 -8.99
C SER A 94 -4.18 -15.65 -9.86
N VAL A 95 -3.50 -15.44 -10.99
CA VAL A 95 -3.23 -16.49 -12.01
C VAL A 95 -2.42 -17.67 -11.47
N THR A 96 -1.63 -17.45 -10.42
CA THR A 96 -0.76 -18.46 -9.80
C THR A 96 -1.38 -19.21 -8.63
N GLY A 97 -2.70 -19.09 -8.42
CA GLY A 97 -3.39 -19.69 -7.26
C GLY A 97 -3.22 -18.91 -5.95
N SER A 98 -2.47 -17.81 -5.97
CA SER A 98 -2.39 -16.86 -4.85
C SER A 98 -3.57 -15.87 -4.87
N SER A 99 -3.77 -15.11 -3.82
CA SER A 99 -4.74 -14.02 -3.78
C SER A 99 -4.05 -12.66 -3.73
N SER A 100 -4.53 -11.73 -4.54
CA SER A 100 -4.13 -10.33 -4.52
C SER A 100 -5.26 -9.47 -3.97
N HIS A 101 -4.93 -8.36 -3.36
CA HIS A 101 -5.92 -7.38 -2.95
C HIS A 101 -5.34 -5.96 -2.94
N PRO A 102 -6.15 -4.94 -3.24
CA PRO A 102 -5.72 -3.56 -3.07
C PRO A 102 -5.64 -3.27 -1.56
N THR A 103 -4.53 -2.69 -1.10
CA THR A 103 -4.36 -2.42 0.33
C THR A 103 -5.03 -1.12 0.80
N GLY A 104 -5.18 -0.15 -0.10
CA GLY A 104 -5.62 1.20 0.25
C GLY A 104 -4.59 2.04 1.00
N ILE A 105 -3.50 1.42 1.48
CA ILE A 105 -2.42 2.10 2.23
C ILE A 105 -1.79 3.23 1.42
N GLY A 106 -1.53 3.00 0.14
CA GLY A 106 -0.94 4.01 -0.74
C GLY A 106 -1.82 5.25 -0.89
N LEU A 107 -3.13 5.06 -1.02
CA LEU A 107 -4.08 6.18 -1.06
C LEU A 107 -4.11 6.94 0.26
N GLY A 108 -4.13 6.23 1.39
CA GLY A 108 -4.05 6.83 2.71
C GLY A 108 -2.76 7.64 2.91
N ALA A 109 -1.62 7.13 2.42
CA ALA A 109 -0.35 7.85 2.48
C ALA A 109 -0.35 9.14 1.66
N ILE A 110 -1.04 9.16 0.52
CA ILE A 110 -1.21 10.37 -0.30
C ILE A 110 -2.07 11.43 0.42
N LEU A 111 -3.11 10.98 1.14
CA LEU A 111 -4.07 11.88 1.82
C LEU A 111 -3.56 12.41 3.17
N PHE A 112 -2.95 11.55 3.98
CA PHE A 112 -2.61 11.85 5.38
C PHE A 112 -1.11 11.93 5.66
N GLY A 113 -0.28 11.58 4.67
CA GLY A 113 1.14 11.32 4.85
C GLY A 113 1.42 9.85 5.19
N PRO A 114 2.69 9.41 5.07
CA PRO A 114 3.04 8.01 5.27
C PRO A 114 2.99 7.60 6.75
N GLU A 115 3.32 8.50 7.70
CA GLU A 115 3.49 8.17 9.10
C GLU A 115 2.20 7.61 9.76
N PRO A 116 1.00 8.18 9.55
CA PRO A 116 -0.24 7.60 10.06
C PRO A 116 -0.50 6.19 9.51
N MET A 117 -0.08 5.94 8.26
CA MET A 117 -0.32 4.65 7.60
C MET A 117 0.54 3.52 8.17
N PHE A 118 1.67 3.82 8.83
CA PHE A 118 2.44 2.82 9.57
C PHE A 118 1.59 2.16 10.66
N VAL A 119 0.85 2.98 11.42
CA VAL A 119 -0.01 2.50 12.52
C VAL A 119 -1.29 1.87 11.97
N ILE A 120 -1.93 2.51 11.01
CA ILE A 120 -3.15 1.98 10.38
C ILE A 120 -2.87 0.62 9.75
N GLY A 121 -1.78 0.47 8.98
CA GLY A 121 -1.37 -0.80 8.41
C GLY A 121 -1.10 -1.88 9.48
N PHE A 122 -0.41 -1.52 10.55
CA PHE A 122 -0.17 -2.42 11.68
C PHE A 122 -1.46 -2.91 12.32
N VAL A 123 -2.39 -2.01 12.65
CA VAL A 123 -3.69 -2.35 13.27
C VAL A 123 -4.52 -3.22 12.33
N VAL A 124 -4.60 -2.86 11.05
CA VAL A 124 -5.33 -3.66 10.05
C VAL A 124 -4.76 -5.07 9.93
N LEU A 125 -3.44 -5.22 9.91
CA LEU A 125 -2.79 -6.53 9.85
C LEU A 125 -3.02 -7.39 11.10
N ILE A 126 -3.12 -6.78 12.30
CA ILE A 126 -3.55 -7.49 13.50
C ILE A 126 -4.95 -8.07 13.29
N PHE A 127 -5.90 -7.26 12.84
CA PHE A 127 -7.26 -7.73 12.59
C PHE A 127 -7.33 -8.79 11.50
N GLN A 128 -6.52 -8.68 10.45
CA GLN A 128 -6.44 -9.72 9.41
C GLN A 128 -5.89 -11.03 9.95
N ALA A 129 -4.84 -10.99 10.78
CA ALA A 129 -4.28 -12.18 11.39
C ALA A 129 -5.27 -12.87 12.34
N LEU A 130 -6.01 -12.09 13.14
CA LEU A 130 -6.93 -12.62 14.16
C LEU A 130 -8.27 -13.10 13.57
N PHE A 131 -8.83 -12.36 12.61
CA PHE A 131 -10.21 -12.64 12.14
C PHE A 131 -10.27 -13.29 10.76
N LEU A 132 -9.25 -13.12 9.93
CA LEU A 132 -9.25 -13.61 8.54
C LEU A 132 -8.25 -14.73 8.29
N ALA A 133 -7.49 -15.16 9.32
CA ALA A 133 -6.38 -16.09 9.18
C ALA A 133 -5.46 -15.71 8.01
N HIS A 134 -5.19 -14.40 7.87
CA HIS A 134 -4.42 -13.83 6.77
C HIS A 134 -3.15 -13.15 7.29
N GLY A 135 -1.98 -13.67 6.93
CA GLY A 135 -0.71 -13.37 7.58
C GLY A 135 -0.54 -14.16 8.88
N GLY A 136 0.14 -13.61 9.86
CA GLY A 136 0.37 -14.22 11.16
C GLY A 136 0.87 -13.22 12.20
N LEU A 137 0.75 -13.57 13.47
CA LEU A 137 1.25 -12.73 14.57
C LEU A 137 2.78 -12.75 14.66
N THR A 138 3.41 -13.90 14.42
CA THR A 138 4.89 -13.99 14.38
C THR A 138 5.46 -13.23 13.20
N THR A 139 4.76 -13.20 12.07
CA THR A 139 5.16 -12.54 10.83
C THR A 139 4.67 -11.10 10.72
N LEU A 140 3.92 -10.61 11.73
CA LEU A 140 3.29 -9.29 11.72
C LEU A 140 4.30 -8.16 11.51
N GLY A 141 5.51 -8.27 12.08
CA GLY A 141 6.58 -7.30 11.88
C GLY A 141 6.96 -7.13 10.41
N ALA A 142 7.23 -8.23 9.71
CA ALA A 142 7.59 -8.24 8.29
C ALA A 142 6.43 -7.74 7.41
N ASN A 143 5.22 -8.22 7.66
CA ASN A 143 4.03 -7.82 6.92
C ASN A 143 3.71 -6.34 7.12
N THR A 144 3.89 -5.81 8.35
CA THR A 144 3.74 -4.36 8.62
C THR A 144 4.79 -3.54 7.92
N PHE A 145 6.04 -4.00 7.90
CA PHE A 145 7.10 -3.29 7.19
C PHE A 145 6.80 -3.20 5.69
N SER A 146 6.44 -4.30 5.07
CA SER A 146 6.08 -4.36 3.65
C SER A 146 4.86 -3.46 3.34
N MET A 147 3.71 -3.77 3.93
CA MET A 147 2.44 -3.10 3.59
C MET A 147 2.35 -1.69 4.20
N GLY A 148 2.56 -1.56 5.50
CA GLY A 148 2.34 -0.30 6.22
C GLY A 148 3.44 0.73 5.98
N ILE A 149 4.72 0.30 5.98
CA ILE A 149 5.85 1.22 5.92
C ILE A 149 6.35 1.40 4.48
N ALA A 150 6.83 0.34 3.83
CA ALA A 150 7.40 0.44 2.48
C ALA A 150 6.35 0.91 1.47
N GLY A 151 5.18 0.29 1.43
CA GLY A 151 4.09 0.65 0.52
C GLY A 151 3.65 2.10 0.67
N SER A 152 3.51 2.60 1.91
CA SER A 152 3.12 3.99 2.17
C SER A 152 4.20 4.99 1.79
N LEU A 153 5.47 4.72 2.11
CA LEU A 153 6.59 5.59 1.77
C LEU A 153 6.77 5.71 0.26
N VAL A 154 6.76 4.59 -0.46
CA VAL A 154 6.90 4.57 -1.93
C VAL A 154 5.74 5.31 -2.59
N SER A 155 4.49 5.04 -2.19
CA SER A 155 3.33 5.77 -2.70
C SER A 155 3.45 7.27 -2.49
N TYR A 156 3.81 7.70 -1.29
CA TYR A 156 3.95 9.11 -0.97
C TYR A 156 5.06 9.79 -1.77
N MET A 157 6.23 9.14 -1.88
CA MET A 157 7.34 9.67 -2.67
C MET A 157 6.96 9.82 -4.14
N ILE A 158 6.40 8.79 -4.75
CA ILE A 158 5.98 8.84 -6.17
C ILE A 158 4.96 9.95 -6.37
N TYR A 159 3.95 10.06 -5.50
CA TYR A 159 2.96 11.13 -5.57
C TYR A 159 3.61 12.51 -5.50
N LYS A 160 4.48 12.74 -4.53
CA LYS A 160 5.15 14.02 -4.31
C LYS A 160 6.00 14.47 -5.51
N PHE A 161 6.66 13.52 -6.19
CA PHE A 161 7.44 13.82 -7.38
C PHE A 161 6.58 13.97 -8.66
N SER A 162 5.54 13.15 -8.78
CA SER A 162 4.70 13.08 -9.99
C SER A 162 3.69 14.22 -10.07
N VAL A 163 3.09 14.64 -8.94
CA VAL A 163 2.04 15.65 -8.91
C VAL A 163 2.48 17.02 -9.46
N LYS A 164 3.79 17.29 -9.46
CA LYS A 164 4.38 18.51 -10.03
C LYS A 164 4.59 18.43 -11.55
N LYS A 165 4.56 17.23 -12.14
CA LYS A 165 4.92 17.00 -13.54
C LYS A 165 3.75 16.53 -14.40
N ILE A 166 2.77 15.86 -13.80
CA ILE A 166 1.63 15.27 -14.49
C ILE A 166 0.33 15.65 -13.81
N ASN A 167 -0.81 15.41 -14.48
CA ASN A 167 -2.13 15.66 -13.92
C ASN A 167 -2.31 14.88 -12.60
N LYS A 168 -2.90 15.54 -11.59
CA LYS A 168 -3.11 14.99 -10.24
C LYS A 168 -3.78 13.62 -10.25
N ARG A 169 -4.74 13.37 -11.16
CA ARG A 169 -5.45 12.07 -11.24
C ARG A 169 -4.48 10.93 -11.59
N TYR A 170 -3.62 11.16 -12.58
CA TYR A 170 -2.60 10.18 -12.98
C TYR A 170 -1.52 10.01 -11.92
N ALA A 171 -1.10 11.11 -11.26
CA ALA A 171 -0.14 11.05 -10.17
C ALA A 171 -0.64 10.17 -9.02
N VAL A 172 -1.91 10.32 -8.60
CA VAL A 172 -2.53 9.48 -7.57
C VAL A 172 -2.62 8.03 -8.02
N PHE A 173 -3.07 7.79 -9.27
CA PHE A 173 -3.19 6.44 -9.81
C PHE A 173 -1.85 5.69 -9.81
N PHE A 174 -0.80 6.27 -10.41
CA PHE A 174 0.51 5.63 -10.47
C PHE A 174 1.14 5.46 -9.09
N ALA A 175 1.02 6.45 -8.22
CA ALA A 175 1.55 6.39 -6.88
C ALA A 175 0.89 5.28 -6.06
N ALA A 176 -0.44 5.17 -6.09
CA ALA A 176 -1.17 4.12 -5.39
C ALA A 176 -0.88 2.73 -6.00
N ALA A 177 -0.84 2.60 -7.32
CA ALA A 177 -0.57 1.35 -8.01
C ALA A 177 0.84 0.82 -7.72
N ILE A 178 1.88 1.65 -7.89
CA ILE A 178 3.27 1.25 -7.65
C ILE A 178 3.51 0.99 -6.17
N GLY A 179 2.95 1.83 -5.28
CA GLY A 179 3.03 1.59 -3.85
C GLY A 179 2.35 0.29 -3.42
N ASN A 180 1.24 -0.09 -4.05
CA ASN A 180 0.62 -1.40 -3.80
C ASN A 180 1.49 -2.55 -4.34
N LEU A 181 2.13 -2.39 -5.50
CA LEU A 181 3.06 -3.39 -6.03
C LEU A 181 4.29 -3.61 -5.14
N THR A 182 4.77 -2.58 -4.45
CA THR A 182 5.93 -2.71 -3.53
C THR A 182 5.60 -3.48 -2.25
N THR A 183 4.34 -3.81 -2.00
CA THR A 183 3.93 -4.62 -0.85
C THR A 183 4.05 -6.12 -1.10
N TYR A 184 4.29 -6.54 -2.35
CA TYR A 184 4.53 -7.91 -2.77
C TYR A 184 6.01 -8.23 -2.80
#